data_9324630b0dc959a7d873306a28c5f9a5
#
_entry.id   9324630b0dc959a7d873306a28c5f9a5
#
_cell.length_a   1.000
_cell.length_b   1.000
_cell.length_c   1.000
_cell.angle_alpha   90.00
_cell.angle_beta   90.00
_cell.angle_gamma   90.00
#
_symmetry.space_group_name_H-M   'P 1'
#
loop_
_entity.id
_entity.type
_entity.pdbx_description
1 polymer ?
#
loop_
_entity_poly.entity_id
_entity_poly.type
_entity_poly.pdbx_seq_one_letter_code
_entity_poly.pdbx_strand_id
1 'polypeptide(L)'
;MEAAIRSVPGEEGPLGRSAGASPSSPRPPPDHSLAARLAWITGLRLAFLTLLLSATATLYLRGELALYPFSLRVVFVTIGAGFALAAAYAATLRRSTHLHGLAWAQIALDQLTWTAIVYVTGGPSSGATSLYALTSLVGAILVGVRGAIASAALGVGMYTLLCAAFHFGWVLAPPDQAAASYEASTVELIFPVLLNALGVTVVALLAGYLAERLRLTGGALQVATRRANDAERLAVLGRIAAGLAHEIRNPLGSITGSIEMLRDSAALSDEDRFLCD
;
A
#
# COMPACT_ATOMS: atom_id res chain seq x y z
N MET A 1 -78.99 13.23 -16.07
CA MET A 1 -79.13 11.99 -16.83
C MET A 1 -77.72 11.41 -16.88
N GLU A 2 -77.57 10.26 -16.33
CA GLU A 2 -76.57 9.23 -16.27
C GLU A 2 -75.64 9.31 -15.08
N ALA A 3 -75.91 8.57 -14.17
CA ALA A 3 -75.85 7.16 -13.79
C ALA A 3 -74.46 6.87 -13.10
N ALA A 4 -74.57 6.75 -11.79
CA ALA A 4 -73.55 6.31 -10.88
C ALA A 4 -73.16 4.83 -11.15
N ILE A 5 -71.86 4.54 -11.23
CA ILE A 5 -71.39 3.20 -11.04
C ILE A 5 -70.50 3.20 -9.78
N ARG A 6 -71.05 2.59 -8.74
CA ARG A 6 -70.33 2.21 -7.50
C ARG A 6 -69.28 1.15 -7.81
N SER A 7 -68.01 1.40 -7.55
CA SER A 7 -67.02 0.40 -7.48
C SER A 7 -66.76 0.03 -6.01
N VAL A 8 -66.84 -1.24 -5.74
CA VAL A 8 -66.60 -1.95 -4.45
C VAL A 8 -65.15 -1.83 -4.06
N PRO A 9 -64.78 -1.57 -2.78
CA PRO A 9 -63.38 -1.64 -2.33
C PRO A 9 -62.97 -3.12 -2.18
N GLY A 10 -61.97 -3.52 -2.99
CA GLY A 10 -61.30 -4.79 -2.80
C GLY A 10 -60.35 -4.72 -1.59
N GLU A 11 -60.50 -5.67 -0.71
CA GLU A 11 -59.60 -5.93 0.39
C GLU A 11 -58.21 -6.32 -0.15
N GLU A 12 -57.23 -5.43 -0.09
CA GLU A 12 -55.84 -5.76 -0.29
C GLU A 12 -55.27 -6.26 1.04
N GLY A 13 -55.07 -7.59 1.14
CA GLY A 13 -54.33 -8.25 2.22
C GLY A 13 -52.88 -7.77 2.29
N PRO A 14 -52.27 -7.72 3.47
CA PRO A 14 -50.86 -7.28 3.65
C PRO A 14 -49.92 -8.37 3.21
N LEU A 15 -49.59 -8.45 1.91
CA LEU A 15 -48.45 -9.17 1.42
C LEU A 15 -47.17 -8.36 1.78
N GLY A 16 -46.53 -8.77 2.84
CA GLY A 16 -45.26 -8.24 3.30
C GLY A 16 -44.24 -8.17 2.16
N ARG A 17 -43.93 -6.95 1.72
CA ARG A 17 -42.71 -6.65 0.99
C ARG A 17 -41.53 -6.89 1.96
N SER A 18 -40.99 -8.09 1.97
CA SER A 18 -39.64 -8.29 2.43
C SER A 18 -38.74 -7.50 1.49
N ALA A 19 -38.42 -6.28 1.89
CA ALA A 19 -37.36 -5.50 1.27
C ALA A 19 -36.09 -6.39 1.29
N GLY A 20 -35.74 -6.94 0.12
CA GLY A 20 -34.50 -7.64 -0.08
C GLY A 20 -33.37 -6.70 0.32
N ALA A 21 -32.81 -6.91 1.50
CA ALA A 21 -31.56 -6.31 1.90
C ALA A 21 -30.54 -6.79 0.86
N SER A 22 -30.19 -5.90 -0.09
CA SER A 22 -29.05 -6.11 -0.97
C SER A 22 -27.88 -6.47 -0.07
N PRO A 23 -27.16 -7.57 -0.34
CA PRO A 23 -25.96 -7.89 0.44
C PRO A 23 -25.04 -6.68 0.35
N SER A 24 -24.85 -6.00 1.47
CA SER A 24 -23.91 -4.88 1.59
C SER A 24 -22.58 -5.40 1.08
N SER A 25 -22.12 -4.88 -0.06
CA SER A 25 -20.78 -5.18 -0.57
C SER A 25 -19.81 -5.00 0.59
N PRO A 26 -18.95 -6.00 0.90
CA PRO A 26 -18.02 -5.88 1.99
C PRO A 26 -17.18 -4.63 1.75
N ARG A 27 -17.21 -3.67 2.70
CA ARG A 27 -16.30 -2.52 2.67
C ARG A 27 -14.89 -3.05 2.43
N PRO A 28 -14.16 -2.48 1.45
CA PRO A 28 -12.77 -2.87 1.27
C PRO A 28 -12.08 -2.76 2.64
N PRO A 29 -11.25 -3.74 3.03
CA PRO A 29 -10.55 -3.67 4.30
C PRO A 29 -9.80 -2.34 4.36
N PRO A 30 -9.78 -1.65 5.51
CA PRO A 30 -9.06 -0.40 5.65
C PRO A 30 -7.63 -0.63 5.17
N ASP A 31 -7.02 0.40 4.55
CA ASP A 31 -5.69 0.36 3.92
C ASP A 31 -4.55 0.06 4.92
N HIS A 32 -4.69 -0.98 5.73
CA HIS A 32 -3.68 -1.45 6.69
C HIS A 32 -2.34 -1.70 6.01
N SER A 33 -2.36 -2.09 4.73
CA SER A 33 -1.15 -2.28 3.95
C SER A 33 -0.42 -0.96 3.66
N LEU A 34 -1.13 0.13 3.37
CA LEU A 34 -0.54 1.45 3.13
C LEU A 34 -0.05 2.07 4.44
N ALA A 35 -0.84 1.98 5.52
CA ALA A 35 -0.44 2.45 6.83
C ALA A 35 0.83 1.73 7.34
N ALA A 36 0.90 0.41 7.16
CA ALA A 36 2.09 -0.37 7.53
C ALA A 36 3.32 0.02 6.71
N ARG A 37 3.17 0.24 5.39
CA ARG A 37 4.26 0.72 4.52
C ARG A 37 4.74 2.11 4.92
N LEU A 38 3.82 3.05 5.20
CA LEU A 38 4.14 4.39 5.68
C LEU A 38 4.89 4.34 7.02
N ALA A 39 4.44 3.51 7.97
CA ALA A 39 5.11 3.33 9.26
C ALA A 39 6.52 2.77 9.09
N TRP A 40 6.70 1.75 8.25
CA TRP A 40 8.01 1.16 7.94
C TRP A 40 8.97 2.18 7.32
N ILE A 41 8.51 2.95 6.31
CA ILE A 41 9.33 3.98 5.65
C ILE A 41 9.66 5.12 6.63
N THR A 42 8.73 5.53 7.49
CA THR A 42 9.01 6.51 8.54
C THR A 42 10.06 6.01 9.51
N GLY A 43 10.01 4.72 9.90
CA GLY A 43 11.03 4.08 10.71
C GLY A 43 12.41 4.04 10.05
N LEU A 44 12.46 3.67 8.76
CA LEU A 44 13.70 3.66 7.98
C LEU A 44 14.30 5.07 7.85
N ARG A 45 13.46 6.08 7.64
CA ARG A 45 13.87 7.49 7.62
C ARG A 45 14.49 7.90 8.96
N LEU A 46 13.85 7.56 10.08
CA LEU A 46 14.39 7.87 11.41
C LEU A 46 15.76 7.20 11.62
N ALA A 47 15.91 5.95 11.21
CA ALA A 47 17.20 5.26 11.27
C ALA A 47 18.26 5.98 10.41
N PHE A 48 17.92 6.38 9.19
CA PHE A 48 18.81 7.13 8.30
C PHE A 48 19.20 8.50 8.88
N LEU A 49 18.23 9.27 9.39
CA LEU A 49 18.50 10.57 10.02
C LEU A 49 19.37 10.44 11.26
N THR A 50 19.15 9.39 12.06
CA THR A 50 20.01 9.09 13.25
C THR A 50 21.43 8.75 12.84
N LEU A 51 21.60 7.95 11.78
CA LEU A 51 22.92 7.63 11.23
C LEU A 51 23.62 8.89 10.70
N LEU A 52 22.90 9.72 9.93
CA LEU A 52 23.42 10.98 9.40
C LEU A 52 23.79 11.95 10.52
N LEU A 53 22.96 12.07 11.55
CA LEU A 53 23.24 12.87 12.74
C LEU A 53 24.49 12.37 13.45
N SER A 54 24.61 11.06 13.67
CA SER A 54 25.74 10.44 14.34
C SER A 54 27.05 10.64 13.57
N ALA A 55 27.00 10.46 12.24
CA ALA A 55 28.17 10.71 11.38
C ALA A 55 28.60 12.20 11.42
N THR A 56 27.63 13.12 11.25
CA THR A 56 27.89 14.55 11.30
C THR A 56 28.46 14.99 12.66
N ALA A 57 27.85 14.51 13.76
CA ALA A 57 28.31 14.81 15.11
C ALA A 57 29.73 14.27 15.37
N THR A 58 30.04 13.06 14.89
CA THR A 58 31.39 12.47 15.03
C THR A 58 32.44 13.29 14.29
N LEU A 59 32.15 13.71 13.05
CA LEU A 59 33.06 14.54 12.27
C LEU A 59 33.22 15.95 12.89
N TYR A 60 32.14 16.50 13.45
CA TYR A 60 32.18 17.76 14.19
C TYR A 60 33.08 17.67 15.44
N LEU A 61 32.91 16.62 16.25
CA LEU A 61 33.69 16.40 17.45
C LEU A 61 35.19 16.15 17.16
N ARG A 62 35.54 15.63 15.99
CA ARG A 62 36.90 15.50 15.50
C ARG A 62 37.50 16.81 14.99
N GLY A 63 36.69 17.87 14.89
CA GLY A 63 37.11 19.16 14.37
C GLY A 63 37.18 19.27 12.84
N GLU A 64 36.87 18.18 12.11
CA GLU A 64 36.95 18.16 10.64
C GLU A 64 35.95 19.10 9.98
N LEU A 65 34.82 19.39 10.65
CA LEU A 65 33.77 20.29 10.16
C LEU A 65 33.87 21.71 10.70
N ALA A 66 34.92 22.07 11.45
CA ALA A 66 35.08 23.38 12.05
C ALA A 66 35.17 24.51 11.00
N LEU A 67 35.62 24.18 9.78
CA LEU A 67 35.75 25.11 8.65
C LEU A 67 34.41 25.38 7.94
N TYR A 68 33.34 24.63 8.25
CA TYR A 68 32.06 24.69 7.56
C TYR A 68 30.89 25.06 8.47
N PRO A 69 30.93 26.19 9.20
CA PRO A 69 29.93 26.52 10.22
C PRO A 69 28.54 26.81 9.64
N PHE A 70 28.46 27.40 8.43
CA PHE A 70 27.18 27.65 7.76
C PHE A 70 26.57 26.35 7.24
N SER A 71 27.33 25.57 6.48
CA SER A 71 26.89 24.27 5.92
C SER A 71 26.47 23.31 7.03
N LEU A 72 27.24 23.25 8.13
CA LEU A 72 26.91 22.44 9.30
C LEU A 72 25.57 22.87 9.94
N ARG A 73 25.31 24.17 10.06
CA ARG A 73 24.05 24.68 10.57
C ARG A 73 22.88 24.25 9.69
N VAL A 74 23.02 24.37 8.36
CA VAL A 74 22.00 23.91 7.41
C VAL A 74 21.73 22.41 7.56
N VAL A 75 22.78 21.58 7.67
CA VAL A 75 22.65 20.13 7.88
C VAL A 75 21.90 19.84 9.17
N PHE A 76 22.27 20.45 10.30
CA PHE A 76 21.56 20.22 11.58
C PHE A 76 20.10 20.70 11.54
N VAL A 77 19.81 21.83 10.92
CA VAL A 77 18.43 22.30 10.74
C VAL A 77 17.63 21.34 9.88
N THR A 78 18.23 20.84 8.79
CA THR A 78 17.60 19.85 7.88
C THR A 78 17.31 18.53 8.60
N ILE A 79 18.28 18.03 9.39
CA ILE A 79 18.08 16.80 10.20
C ILE A 79 16.99 17.03 11.24
N GLY A 80 17.00 18.17 11.96
CA GLY A 80 15.99 18.53 12.95
C GLY A 80 14.60 18.66 12.34
N ALA A 81 14.48 19.30 11.17
CA ALA A 81 13.24 19.35 10.41
C ALA A 81 12.77 17.95 9.98
N GLY A 82 13.70 17.08 9.56
CA GLY A 82 13.41 15.69 9.22
C GLY A 82 12.82 14.90 10.40
N PHE A 83 13.37 15.04 11.62
CA PHE A 83 12.81 14.44 12.82
C PHE A 83 11.43 15.00 13.17
N ALA A 84 11.24 16.33 13.08
CA ALA A 84 9.95 16.96 13.32
C ALA A 84 8.87 16.48 12.34
N LEU A 85 9.23 16.35 11.05
CA LEU A 85 8.34 15.79 10.01
C LEU A 85 8.03 14.33 10.28
N ALA A 86 8.99 13.52 10.68
CA ALA A 86 8.76 12.13 11.03
C ALA A 86 7.79 11.98 12.21
N ALA A 87 7.90 12.84 13.22
CA ALA A 87 6.95 12.91 14.34
C ALA A 87 5.54 13.33 13.87
N ALA A 88 5.44 14.33 12.99
CA ALA A 88 4.18 14.76 12.41
C ALA A 88 3.52 13.64 11.57
N TYR A 89 4.31 12.88 10.80
CA TYR A 89 3.82 11.72 10.05
C TYR A 89 3.32 10.62 10.98
N ALA A 90 4.05 10.31 12.05
CA ALA A 90 3.61 9.32 13.04
C ALA A 90 2.31 9.75 13.74
N ALA A 91 2.13 11.02 14.03
CA ALA A 91 0.91 11.55 14.63
C ALA A 91 -0.31 11.49 13.67
N THR A 92 -0.11 11.84 12.39
CA THR A 92 -1.17 11.75 11.36
C THR A 92 -1.52 10.31 11.03
N LEU A 93 -0.53 9.41 11.03
CA LEU A 93 -0.74 7.98 10.79
C LEU A 93 -1.64 7.34 11.86
N ARG A 94 -1.51 7.77 13.13
CA ARG A 94 -2.38 7.33 14.23
C ARG A 94 -3.85 7.74 14.05
N ARG A 95 -4.12 8.83 13.31
CA ARG A 95 -5.48 9.31 13.04
C ARG A 95 -6.13 8.64 11.82
N SER A 96 -5.39 7.84 11.05
CA SER A 96 -5.86 7.06 9.88
C SER A 96 -6.58 7.86 8.80
N THR A 97 -6.39 9.19 8.75
CA THR A 97 -7.02 10.08 7.77
C THR A 97 -6.01 10.51 6.71
N HIS A 98 -6.46 10.54 5.45
CA HIS A 98 -5.70 11.10 4.31
C HIS A 98 -4.32 10.44 4.03
N LEU A 99 -4.23 9.11 4.17
CA LEU A 99 -2.97 8.37 3.96
C LEU A 99 -2.31 8.61 2.59
N HIS A 100 -3.10 8.76 1.52
CA HIS A 100 -2.58 9.08 0.20
C HIS A 100 -1.95 10.48 0.13
N GLY A 101 -2.59 11.49 0.73
CA GLY A 101 -2.02 12.83 0.83
C GLY A 101 -0.72 12.84 1.62
N LEU A 102 -0.67 12.06 2.72
CA LEU A 102 0.52 11.89 3.53
C LEU A 102 1.68 11.27 2.74
N ALA A 103 1.41 10.26 1.91
CA ALA A 103 2.43 9.65 1.05
C ALA A 103 3.03 10.65 0.06
N TRP A 104 2.20 11.47 -0.60
CA TRP A 104 2.67 12.50 -1.51
C TRP A 104 3.45 13.62 -0.81
N ALA A 105 2.95 14.08 0.34
CA ALA A 105 3.66 15.06 1.16
C ALA A 105 5.04 14.54 1.58
N GLN A 106 5.12 13.26 1.96
CA GLN A 106 6.36 12.61 2.35
C GLN A 106 7.38 12.60 1.19
N ILE A 107 6.94 12.22 -0.02
CA ILE A 107 7.79 12.23 -1.22
C ILE A 107 8.32 13.65 -1.50
N ALA A 108 7.46 14.66 -1.48
CA ALA A 108 7.84 16.03 -1.78
C ALA A 108 8.84 16.59 -0.75
N LEU A 109 8.59 16.37 0.55
CA LEU A 109 9.45 16.85 1.63
C LEU A 109 10.80 16.11 1.68
N ASP A 110 10.86 14.85 1.26
CA ASP A 110 12.14 14.14 1.09
C ASP A 110 12.98 14.79 0.00
N GLN A 111 12.37 15.12 -1.13
CA GLN A 111 13.09 15.80 -2.22
C GLN A 111 13.65 17.15 -1.78
N LEU A 112 12.90 17.94 -1.01
CA LEU A 112 13.37 19.20 -0.41
C LEU A 112 14.55 18.95 0.52
N THR A 113 14.48 17.91 1.36
CA THR A 113 15.55 17.54 2.28
C THR A 113 16.86 17.22 1.53
N TRP A 114 16.76 16.42 0.46
CA TRP A 114 17.93 16.09 -0.37
C TRP A 114 18.48 17.32 -1.10
N THR A 115 17.61 18.20 -1.59
CA THR A 115 18.02 19.44 -2.23
C THR A 115 18.79 20.35 -1.26
N ALA A 116 18.36 20.46 0.00
CA ALA A 116 19.10 21.20 1.02
C ALA A 116 20.47 20.57 1.32
N ILE A 117 20.58 19.25 1.33
CA ILE A 117 21.86 18.56 1.52
C ILE A 117 22.76 18.77 0.31
N VAL A 118 22.26 18.62 -0.91
CA VAL A 118 23.02 18.84 -2.14
C VAL A 118 23.52 20.29 -2.19
N TYR A 119 22.67 21.27 -1.78
CA TYR A 119 23.04 22.68 -1.71
C TYR A 119 24.32 22.92 -0.90
N VAL A 120 24.48 22.28 0.25
CA VAL A 120 25.63 22.51 1.16
C VAL A 120 26.80 21.55 0.96
N THR A 121 26.66 20.53 0.10
CA THR A 121 27.70 19.50 -0.11
C THR A 121 28.38 19.57 -1.46
N GLY A 122 28.30 20.74 -2.13
CA GLY A 122 28.99 20.98 -3.40
C GLY A 122 28.06 21.27 -4.58
N GLY A 123 26.75 21.46 -4.34
CA GLY A 123 25.80 21.83 -5.40
C GLY A 123 25.83 20.87 -6.58
N PRO A 124 26.19 21.34 -7.79
CA PRO A 124 26.29 20.52 -9.00
C PRO A 124 27.27 19.35 -8.88
N SER A 125 28.33 19.50 -8.10
CA SER A 125 29.40 18.51 -7.90
C SER A 125 29.12 17.56 -6.72
N SER A 126 27.97 17.71 -6.05
CA SER A 126 27.65 16.95 -4.84
C SER A 126 27.46 15.45 -5.12
N GLY A 127 28.15 14.60 -4.35
CA GLY A 127 27.89 13.16 -4.34
C GLY A 127 26.53 12.77 -3.76
N ALA A 128 25.87 13.69 -3.03
CA ALA A 128 24.54 13.44 -2.44
C ALA A 128 23.39 13.43 -3.46
N THR A 129 23.64 13.75 -4.74
CA THR A 129 22.64 13.71 -5.81
C THR A 129 22.01 12.32 -6.00
N SER A 130 22.70 11.24 -5.66
CA SER A 130 22.18 9.87 -5.67
C SER A 130 20.98 9.66 -4.73
N LEU A 131 20.82 10.50 -3.70
CA LEU A 131 19.70 10.44 -2.76
C LEU A 131 18.34 10.74 -3.40
N TYR A 132 18.31 11.48 -4.51
CA TYR A 132 17.07 11.67 -5.29
C TYR A 132 16.52 10.34 -5.82
N ALA A 133 17.37 9.42 -6.23
CA ALA A 133 16.96 8.10 -6.68
C ALA A 133 16.33 7.26 -5.56
N LEU A 134 16.79 7.44 -4.31
CA LEU A 134 16.21 6.75 -3.14
C LEU A 134 14.75 7.13 -2.93
N THR A 135 14.37 8.40 -3.14
CA THR A 135 12.98 8.82 -3.03
C THR A 135 12.10 8.20 -4.12
N SER A 136 12.66 7.91 -5.30
CA SER A 136 11.92 7.20 -6.36
C SER A 136 11.58 5.76 -5.95
N LEU A 137 12.48 5.09 -5.23
CA LEU A 137 12.21 3.79 -4.63
C LEU A 137 11.11 3.86 -3.57
N VAL A 138 11.17 4.87 -2.69
CA VAL A 138 10.12 5.14 -1.68
C VAL A 138 8.77 5.40 -2.36
N GLY A 139 8.75 6.21 -3.41
CA GLY A 139 7.56 6.49 -4.22
C GLY A 139 6.95 5.22 -4.83
N ALA A 140 7.79 4.30 -5.34
CA ALA A 140 7.36 3.00 -5.85
C ALA A 140 6.69 2.14 -4.77
N ILE A 141 7.25 2.10 -3.56
CA ILE A 141 6.72 1.32 -2.43
C ILE A 141 5.39 1.89 -1.93
N LEU A 142 5.26 3.23 -1.84
CA LEU A 142 4.07 3.89 -1.29
C LEU A 142 2.91 3.94 -2.29
N VAL A 143 3.18 4.37 -3.52
CA VAL A 143 2.16 4.74 -4.51
C VAL A 143 2.24 3.87 -5.77
N GLY A 144 3.24 2.99 -5.86
CA GLY A 144 3.48 2.17 -7.04
C GLY A 144 4.18 2.93 -8.17
N VAL A 145 4.00 2.47 -9.42
CA VAL A 145 4.65 3.04 -10.61
C VAL A 145 4.46 4.55 -10.73
N ARG A 146 3.25 5.06 -10.43
CA ARG A 146 2.97 6.51 -10.48
C ARG A 146 3.80 7.28 -9.48
N GLY A 147 3.99 6.73 -8.28
CA GLY A 147 4.83 7.31 -7.24
C GLY A 147 6.30 7.33 -7.65
N ALA A 148 6.81 6.27 -8.25
CA ALA A 148 8.17 6.20 -8.77
C ALA A 148 8.45 7.28 -9.83
N ILE A 149 7.57 7.37 -10.84
CA ILE A 149 7.71 8.33 -11.94
C ILE A 149 7.61 9.78 -11.42
N ALA A 150 6.61 10.06 -10.59
CA ALA A 150 6.40 11.41 -10.07
C ALA A 150 7.55 11.87 -9.16
N SER A 151 8.07 10.99 -8.30
CA SER A 151 9.23 11.30 -7.46
C SER A 151 10.50 11.48 -8.27
N ALA A 152 10.70 10.70 -9.35
CA ALA A 152 11.82 10.87 -10.27
C ALA A 152 11.76 12.22 -11.00
N ALA A 153 10.58 12.56 -11.56
CA ALA A 153 10.38 13.83 -12.24
C ALA A 153 10.61 15.04 -11.30
N LEU A 154 10.10 14.94 -10.07
CA LEU A 154 10.31 15.97 -9.06
C LEU A 154 11.78 16.09 -8.66
N GLY A 155 12.49 14.97 -8.43
CA GLY A 155 13.90 14.96 -8.05
C GLY A 155 14.81 15.52 -9.15
N VAL A 156 14.63 15.05 -10.38
CA VAL A 156 15.36 15.58 -11.54
C VAL A 156 15.06 17.07 -11.74
N GLY A 157 13.79 17.47 -11.62
CA GLY A 157 13.38 18.87 -11.74
C GLY A 157 14.01 19.75 -10.66
N MET A 158 14.00 19.33 -9.40
CA MET A 158 14.59 20.09 -8.30
C MET A 158 16.11 20.21 -8.41
N TYR A 159 16.79 19.12 -8.80
CA TYR A 159 18.22 19.17 -9.01
C TYR A 159 18.59 20.07 -10.20
N THR A 160 17.90 19.95 -11.32
CA THR A 160 18.11 20.80 -12.50
C THR A 160 17.83 22.28 -12.16
N LEU A 161 16.76 22.54 -11.41
CA LEU A 161 16.43 23.89 -10.95
C LEU A 161 17.51 24.46 -10.04
N LEU A 162 18.05 23.66 -9.12
CA LEU A 162 19.14 24.06 -8.24
C LEU A 162 20.40 24.41 -9.05
N CYS A 163 20.79 23.56 -10.01
CA CYS A 163 21.92 23.83 -10.90
C CYS A 163 21.71 25.11 -11.71
N ALA A 164 20.51 25.30 -12.26
CA ALA A 164 20.15 26.53 -12.98
C ALA A 164 20.19 27.76 -12.06
N ALA A 165 19.71 27.63 -10.82
CA ALA A 165 19.74 28.73 -9.84
C ALA A 165 21.15 29.18 -9.49
N PHE A 166 22.12 28.29 -9.39
CA PHE A 166 23.53 28.63 -9.27
C PHE A 166 24.07 29.30 -10.55
N HIS A 167 23.79 28.71 -11.70
CA HIS A 167 24.28 29.22 -12.98
C HIS A 167 23.81 30.66 -13.29
N PHE A 168 22.52 30.96 -12.99
CA PHE A 168 21.96 32.29 -13.18
C PHE A 168 22.21 33.24 -12.00
N GLY A 169 22.92 32.81 -10.95
CA GLY A 169 23.18 33.63 -9.76
C GLY A 169 21.96 33.91 -8.90
N TRP A 170 20.86 33.16 -9.04
CA TRP A 170 19.67 33.32 -8.19
C TRP A 170 19.92 32.81 -6.77
N VAL A 171 20.83 31.87 -6.62
CA VAL A 171 21.24 31.29 -5.33
C VAL A 171 22.76 31.39 -5.24
N LEU A 172 23.25 31.93 -4.13
CA LEU A 172 24.68 32.05 -3.86
C LEU A 172 25.22 30.75 -3.28
N ALA A 173 26.47 30.43 -3.57
CA ALA A 173 27.19 29.35 -2.91
C ALA A 173 27.24 29.58 -1.39
N PRO A 174 27.21 28.49 -0.56
CA PRO A 174 27.42 28.62 0.87
C PRO A 174 28.76 29.37 1.16
N PRO A 175 28.80 30.31 2.10
CA PRO A 175 29.99 31.16 2.34
C PRO A 175 31.20 30.41 2.86
N ASP A 176 31.01 29.18 3.34
CA ASP A 176 32.03 28.30 3.87
C ASP A 176 32.44 27.19 2.90
N GLN A 177 31.93 27.21 1.66
CA GLN A 177 32.29 26.24 0.62
C GLN A 177 33.18 26.90 -0.45
N ALA A 178 33.97 26.09 -1.14
CA ALA A 178 34.78 26.57 -2.26
C ALA A 178 33.87 26.99 -3.43
N ALA A 179 33.93 28.26 -3.82
CA ALA A 179 33.10 28.81 -4.90
C ALA A 179 33.27 28.02 -6.20
N ALA A 180 34.45 27.52 -6.51
CA ALA A 180 34.74 26.72 -7.68
C ALA A 180 33.88 25.42 -7.81
N SER A 181 33.35 24.90 -6.71
CA SER A 181 32.43 23.74 -6.76
C SER A 181 31.02 24.09 -7.23
N TYR A 182 30.66 25.38 -7.22
CA TYR A 182 29.34 25.92 -7.55
C TYR A 182 29.35 26.74 -8.85
N GLU A 183 30.51 27.27 -9.21
CA GLU A 183 30.72 28.04 -10.45
C GLU A 183 31.08 27.07 -11.57
N ALA A 184 30.07 26.55 -12.24
CA ALA A 184 30.27 25.65 -13.38
C ALA A 184 29.73 26.32 -14.66
N SER A 185 30.47 26.18 -15.74
CA SER A 185 29.99 26.58 -17.08
C SER A 185 28.80 25.76 -17.50
N THR A 186 28.00 26.24 -18.45
CA THR A 186 26.85 25.48 -18.98
C THR A 186 27.24 24.08 -19.44
N VAL A 187 28.42 23.93 -20.05
CA VAL A 187 28.92 22.65 -20.55
C VAL A 187 29.25 21.69 -19.39
N GLU A 188 29.83 22.21 -18.32
CA GLU A 188 30.18 21.42 -17.12
C GLU A 188 28.93 20.99 -16.34
N LEU A 189 27.84 21.74 -16.42
CA LEU A 189 26.57 21.38 -15.78
C LEU A 189 25.79 20.29 -16.52
N ILE A 190 25.93 20.21 -17.84
CA ILE A 190 25.18 19.25 -18.66
C ILE A 190 25.44 17.81 -18.20
N PHE A 191 26.71 17.46 -17.99
CA PHE A 191 27.08 16.08 -17.66
C PHE A 191 26.50 15.61 -16.30
N PRO A 192 26.68 16.34 -15.15
CA PRO A 192 26.07 15.96 -13.87
C PRO A 192 24.54 15.90 -13.93
N VAL A 193 23.89 16.84 -14.62
CA VAL A 193 22.43 16.88 -14.76
C VAL A 193 21.93 15.67 -15.56
N LEU A 194 22.56 15.36 -16.71
CA LEU A 194 22.19 14.20 -17.51
C LEU A 194 22.45 12.88 -16.77
N LEU A 195 23.59 12.76 -16.08
CA LEU A 195 23.95 11.57 -15.32
C LEU A 195 22.97 11.34 -14.16
N ASN A 196 22.61 12.39 -13.43
CA ASN A 196 21.60 12.33 -12.38
C ASN A 196 20.24 11.96 -12.95
N ALA A 197 19.79 12.62 -14.01
CA ALA A 197 18.51 12.35 -14.66
C ALA A 197 18.44 10.89 -15.15
N LEU A 198 19.51 10.40 -15.79
CA LEU A 198 19.59 9.01 -16.22
C LEU A 198 19.53 8.05 -15.03
N GLY A 199 20.35 8.27 -14.00
CA GLY A 199 20.41 7.40 -12.82
C GLY A 199 19.07 7.33 -12.08
N VAL A 200 18.45 8.50 -11.82
CA VAL A 200 17.15 8.59 -11.15
C VAL A 200 16.05 7.92 -11.99
N THR A 201 16.08 8.13 -13.33
CA THR A 201 15.11 7.51 -14.24
C THR A 201 15.24 5.99 -14.26
N VAL A 202 16.46 5.47 -14.37
CA VAL A 202 16.70 4.02 -14.36
C VAL A 202 16.21 3.40 -13.06
N VAL A 203 16.55 4.00 -11.91
CA VAL A 203 16.07 3.51 -10.60
C VAL A 203 14.55 3.57 -10.50
N ALA A 204 13.93 4.65 -10.98
CA ALA A 204 12.47 4.78 -10.96
C ALA A 204 11.77 3.72 -11.82
N LEU A 205 12.29 3.44 -13.02
CA LEU A 205 11.75 2.42 -13.91
C LEU A 205 11.90 1.01 -13.30
N LEU A 206 13.07 0.69 -12.76
CA LEU A 206 13.30 -0.59 -12.10
C LEU A 206 12.43 -0.76 -10.85
N ALA A 207 12.37 0.26 -10.01
CA ALA A 207 11.55 0.25 -8.80
C ALA A 207 10.05 0.15 -9.14
N GLY A 208 9.60 0.90 -10.14
CA GLY A 208 8.22 0.85 -10.63
C GLY A 208 7.86 -0.52 -11.21
N TYR A 209 8.74 -1.09 -12.06
CA TYR A 209 8.58 -2.44 -12.59
C TYR A 209 8.49 -3.49 -11.48
N LEU A 210 9.41 -3.43 -10.50
CA LEU A 210 9.44 -4.37 -9.38
C LEU A 210 8.18 -4.25 -8.51
N ALA A 211 7.75 -3.03 -8.21
CA ALA A 211 6.53 -2.78 -7.44
C ALA A 211 5.30 -3.37 -8.14
N GLU A 212 5.17 -3.18 -9.47
CA GLU A 212 4.07 -3.76 -10.24
C GLU A 212 4.14 -5.29 -10.29
N ARG A 213 5.32 -5.85 -10.48
CA ARG A 213 5.53 -7.30 -10.49
C ARG A 213 5.12 -7.94 -9.17
N LEU A 214 5.55 -7.34 -8.05
CA LEU A 214 5.17 -7.81 -6.71
C LEU A 214 3.67 -7.69 -6.46
N ARG A 215 3.03 -6.62 -6.93
CA ARG A 215 1.57 -6.44 -6.83
C ARG A 215 0.81 -7.53 -7.57
N LEU A 216 1.21 -7.84 -8.80
CA LEU A 216 0.58 -8.89 -9.63
C LEU A 216 0.78 -10.28 -9.02
N THR A 217 2.00 -10.60 -8.61
CA THR A 217 2.32 -11.90 -8.00
C THR A 217 1.59 -12.10 -6.66
N GLY A 218 1.57 -11.06 -5.82
CA GLY A 218 0.83 -11.09 -4.55
C GLY A 218 -0.67 -11.28 -4.74
N GLY A 219 -1.26 -10.63 -5.74
CA GLY A 219 -2.67 -10.81 -6.10
C GLY A 219 -2.97 -12.24 -6.57
N ALA A 220 -2.14 -12.80 -7.44
CA ALA A 220 -2.28 -14.18 -7.92
C ALA A 220 -2.18 -15.20 -6.79
N LEU A 221 -1.23 -15.02 -5.86
CA LEU A 221 -1.07 -15.87 -4.70
C LEU A 221 -2.31 -15.84 -3.78
N GLN A 222 -2.88 -14.66 -3.51
CA GLN A 222 -4.09 -14.54 -2.71
C GLN A 222 -5.28 -15.27 -3.34
N VAL A 223 -5.45 -15.18 -4.65
CA VAL A 223 -6.52 -15.89 -5.38
C VAL A 223 -6.30 -17.40 -5.29
N ALA A 224 -5.06 -17.88 -5.49
CA ALA A 224 -4.73 -19.30 -5.39
C ALA A 224 -4.98 -19.85 -3.97
N THR A 225 -4.57 -19.11 -2.94
CA THR A 225 -4.80 -19.50 -1.53
C THR A 225 -6.29 -19.57 -1.20
N ARG A 226 -7.10 -18.60 -1.66
CA ARG A 226 -8.55 -18.63 -1.45
C ARG A 226 -9.18 -19.86 -2.11
N ARG A 227 -8.82 -20.14 -3.36
CA ARG A 227 -9.31 -21.33 -4.07
C ARG A 227 -8.94 -22.62 -3.37
N ALA A 228 -7.72 -22.73 -2.86
CA ALA A 228 -7.28 -23.90 -2.09
C ALA A 228 -8.10 -24.09 -0.80
N ASN A 229 -8.31 -23.01 -0.05
CA ASN A 229 -9.12 -23.05 1.17
C ASN A 229 -10.59 -23.40 0.89
N ASP A 230 -11.17 -22.89 -0.19
CA ASP A 230 -12.55 -23.20 -0.58
C ASP A 230 -12.68 -24.68 -1.00
N ALA A 231 -11.71 -25.19 -1.76
CA ALA A 231 -11.66 -26.61 -2.15
C ALA A 231 -11.53 -27.53 -0.91
N GLU A 232 -10.70 -27.16 0.05
CA GLU A 232 -10.55 -27.90 1.31
C GLU A 232 -11.85 -27.92 2.11
N ARG A 233 -12.53 -26.78 2.24
CA ARG A 233 -13.86 -26.69 2.91
C ARG A 233 -14.89 -27.59 2.23
N LEU A 234 -14.96 -27.58 0.90
CA LEU A 234 -15.88 -28.43 0.13
C LEU A 234 -15.55 -29.92 0.32
N ALA A 235 -14.27 -30.28 0.36
CA ALA A 235 -13.84 -31.63 0.61
C ALA A 235 -14.23 -32.14 2.02
N VAL A 236 -14.12 -31.25 3.03
CA VAL A 236 -14.58 -31.57 4.40
C VAL A 236 -16.09 -31.80 4.44
N LEU A 237 -16.86 -30.87 3.84
CA LEU A 237 -18.32 -30.97 3.75
C LEU A 237 -18.74 -32.26 3.01
N GLY A 238 -18.07 -32.60 1.91
CA GLY A 238 -18.31 -33.81 1.17
C GLY A 238 -18.08 -35.09 2.00
N ARG A 239 -17.01 -35.12 2.81
CA ARG A 239 -16.75 -36.25 3.72
C ARG A 239 -17.83 -36.38 4.80
N ILE A 240 -18.25 -35.27 5.40
CA ILE A 240 -19.32 -35.24 6.40
C ILE A 240 -20.64 -35.72 5.79
N ALA A 241 -21.00 -35.19 4.61
CA ALA A 241 -22.23 -35.58 3.92
C ALA A 241 -22.24 -37.07 3.55
N ALA A 242 -21.11 -37.62 3.08
CA ALA A 242 -20.98 -39.04 2.78
C ALA A 242 -21.10 -39.91 4.05
N GLY A 243 -20.51 -39.50 5.17
CA GLY A 243 -20.65 -40.15 6.46
C GLY A 243 -22.11 -40.17 6.96
N LEU A 244 -22.77 -39.00 6.94
CA LEU A 244 -24.18 -38.89 7.32
C LEU A 244 -25.11 -39.76 6.43
N ALA A 245 -24.86 -39.74 5.11
CA ALA A 245 -25.63 -40.55 4.18
C ALA A 245 -25.51 -42.07 4.51
N HIS A 246 -24.33 -42.52 4.92
CA HIS A 246 -24.09 -43.90 5.32
C HIS A 246 -24.78 -44.23 6.64
N GLU A 247 -24.70 -43.34 7.63
CA GLU A 247 -25.35 -43.48 8.92
C GLU A 247 -26.88 -43.45 8.84
N ILE A 248 -27.46 -42.69 7.90
CA ILE A 248 -28.90 -42.68 7.65
C ILE A 248 -29.36 -43.93 6.91
N ARG A 249 -28.58 -44.43 5.95
CA ARG A 249 -28.93 -45.60 5.16
C ARG A 249 -29.01 -46.87 6.03
N ASN A 250 -28.13 -46.98 7.03
CA ASN A 250 -28.08 -48.15 7.91
C ASN A 250 -29.38 -48.39 8.72
N PRO A 251 -29.93 -47.37 9.47
CA PRO A 251 -31.19 -47.56 10.17
C PRO A 251 -32.40 -47.71 9.22
N LEU A 252 -32.40 -47.01 8.08
CA LEU A 252 -33.45 -47.17 7.08
C LEU A 252 -33.45 -48.60 6.51
N GLY A 253 -32.26 -49.13 6.19
CA GLY A 253 -32.14 -50.52 5.74
C GLY A 253 -32.63 -51.54 6.80
N SER A 254 -32.34 -51.28 8.09
CA SER A 254 -32.83 -52.11 9.20
C SER A 254 -34.35 -52.04 9.33
N ILE A 255 -34.96 -50.86 9.21
CA ILE A 255 -36.40 -50.65 9.26
C ILE A 255 -37.06 -51.36 8.06
N THR A 256 -36.56 -51.15 6.84
CA THR A 256 -37.08 -51.81 5.64
C THR A 256 -37.02 -53.34 5.77
N GLY A 257 -35.88 -53.88 6.20
CA GLY A 257 -35.74 -55.33 6.42
C GLY A 257 -36.69 -55.85 7.49
N SER A 258 -36.94 -55.06 8.55
CA SER A 258 -37.91 -55.45 9.60
C SER A 258 -39.36 -55.44 9.06
N ILE A 259 -39.71 -54.49 8.24
CA ILE A 259 -41.03 -54.39 7.58
C ILE A 259 -41.21 -55.54 6.59
N GLU A 260 -40.22 -55.90 5.81
CA GLU A 260 -40.23 -57.04 4.90
C GLU A 260 -40.40 -58.34 5.65
N MET A 261 -39.69 -58.58 6.77
CA MET A 261 -39.88 -59.75 7.62
C MET A 261 -41.31 -59.82 8.21
N LEU A 262 -41.88 -58.71 8.62
CA LEU A 262 -43.25 -58.61 9.11
C LEU A 262 -44.25 -58.95 8.00
N ARG A 263 -44.07 -58.42 6.79
CA ARG A 263 -44.93 -58.66 5.63
C ARG A 263 -44.96 -60.15 5.24
N ASP A 264 -43.83 -60.83 5.32
CA ASP A 264 -43.73 -62.27 4.98
C ASP A 264 -44.21 -63.23 6.13
N SER A 265 -44.56 -62.61 7.28
CA SER A 265 -45.08 -63.38 8.40
C SER A 265 -46.49 -63.92 8.12
N ALA A 266 -46.69 -65.23 8.37
CA ALA A 266 -47.98 -65.86 8.17
C ALA A 266 -49.08 -65.44 9.17
N ALA A 267 -48.74 -64.61 10.16
CA ALA A 267 -49.64 -64.11 11.22
C ALA A 267 -50.35 -62.84 10.88
N LEU A 268 -50.00 -62.11 9.76
CA LEU A 268 -50.63 -60.84 9.37
C LEU A 268 -51.89 -61.05 8.52
N SER A 269 -52.92 -60.26 8.77
CA SER A 269 -54.10 -60.17 7.91
C SER A 269 -53.75 -59.49 6.59
N ASP A 270 -54.59 -59.68 5.55
CA ASP A 270 -54.38 -59.04 4.24
C ASP A 270 -54.41 -57.48 4.32
N GLU A 271 -55.16 -56.96 5.29
CA GLU A 271 -55.24 -55.51 5.55
C GLU A 271 -53.96 -54.93 6.18
N ASP A 272 -53.33 -55.73 7.10
CA ASP A 272 -52.05 -55.33 7.75
C ASP A 272 -50.87 -55.46 6.76
N ARG A 273 -50.92 -56.36 5.79
CA ARG A 273 -49.88 -56.44 4.74
C ARG A 273 -49.89 -55.29 3.80
N PHE A 274 -51.06 -54.67 3.52
CA PHE A 274 -51.14 -53.49 2.71
C PHE A 274 -50.50 -52.26 3.38
N LEU A 275 -50.44 -52.21 4.70
CA LEU A 275 -49.76 -51.11 5.45
C LEU A 275 -48.23 -51.25 5.46
N CYS A 276 -47.70 -52.39 5.04
CA CYS A 276 -46.25 -52.63 4.93
C CYS A 276 -45.67 -52.30 3.53
N ASP A 277 -46.52 -52.03 2.55
CA ASP A 277 -46.15 -51.56 1.20
C ASP A 277 -46.03 -50.05 1.15
#